data_cecf602eebe84c789b947ebeed9e0ccf
#
_entry.id   cecf602eebe84c789b947ebeed9e0ccf
#
_cell.length_a   1.000
_cell.length_b   1.000
_cell.length_c   1.000
_cell.angle_alpha   90.00
_cell.angle_beta   90.00
_cell.angle_gamma   90.00
#
_symmetry.space_group_name_H-M   'P 1'
#
loop_
_entity.id
_entity.type
_entity.pdbx_description
1 polymer ?
#
loop_
_entity_poly.entity_id
_entity_poly.type
_entity_poly.pdbx_seq_one_letter_code
_entity_poly.pdbx_strand_id
1 'polypeptide(L)'
;MSELEEMGVSGAEHELSDWKSVLLANVRSLSELNAGWDGPGSVPVRETLLLRAVFYVESALSGLADVTAPRLVPGGDGSLQIEWHSVRGEIEFDIDDQGQDDQGQVSIWGRDHLSGEEFDGEGEAALALFRQWAPVVAVRHRDAGLSK
;
A
#
# COMPACT_ATOMS: atom_id res chain seq x y z
N MET A 1 12.50 25.33 -3.46
CA MET A 1 12.79 25.04 -3.49
C MET A 1 13.50 24.68 -3.17
N SER A 2 13.53 24.55 -3.02
CA SER A 2 14.57 24.47 -2.96
C SER A 2 15.16 23.71 -1.85
N GLU A 3 14.81 23.75 -0.70
CA GLU A 3 15.32 22.94 0.33
C GLU A 3 15.13 21.52 0.07
N LEU A 4 14.00 21.15 -0.51
CA LEU A 4 13.77 19.81 -0.85
C LEU A 4 14.74 19.32 -1.86
N GLU A 5 15.07 20.15 -2.80
CA GLU A 5 16.01 19.73 -3.79
C GLU A 5 17.34 19.46 -3.19
N GLU A 6 17.73 20.30 -2.27
CA GLU A 6 19.00 20.11 -1.65
C GLU A 6 19.06 18.85 -0.85
N MET A 7 17.98 18.57 -0.16
CA MET A 7 17.98 17.39 0.65
C MET A 7 17.94 16.15 -0.17
N GLY A 8 17.39 16.20 -1.34
CA GLY A 8 17.26 15.04 -2.16
C GLY A 8 18.42 14.77 -3.04
N VAL A 9 19.51 15.43 -2.80
CA VAL A 9 20.64 15.27 -3.66
C VAL A 9 21.27 13.93 -3.59
N SER A 10 21.26 13.32 -2.43
CA SER A 10 21.93 12.08 -2.23
C SER A 10 21.30 10.99 -3.08
N GLY A 11 22.11 10.19 -3.75
CA GLY A 11 21.59 9.09 -4.50
C GLY A 11 20.94 8.05 -3.63
N ALA A 12 21.48 7.86 -2.43
CA ALA A 12 20.88 6.90 -1.52
C ALA A 12 19.52 7.37 -1.08
N GLU A 13 19.36 8.64 -0.80
CA GLU A 13 18.05 9.14 -0.42
C GLU A 13 17.08 9.04 -1.56
N HIS A 14 17.53 9.29 -2.77
CA HIS A 14 16.67 9.17 -3.91
C HIS A 14 16.17 7.74 -4.05
N GLU A 15 17.05 6.78 -3.87
CA GLU A 15 16.65 5.39 -3.96
C GLU A 15 15.72 5.00 -2.85
N LEU A 16 15.97 5.51 -1.65
CA LEU A 16 15.12 5.17 -0.52
C LEU A 16 13.72 5.68 -0.68
N SER A 17 13.56 6.79 -1.42
CA SER A 17 12.23 7.35 -1.56
C SER A 17 11.53 6.88 -2.82
N ASP A 18 12.11 5.93 -3.54
CA ASP A 18 11.51 5.50 -4.79
C ASP A 18 10.12 4.93 -4.57
N TRP A 19 9.96 4.03 -3.60
CA TRP A 19 8.66 3.45 -3.37
C TRP A 19 7.68 4.51 -2.85
N LYS A 20 8.18 5.48 -2.10
CA LYS A 20 7.30 6.55 -1.62
C LYS A 20 6.82 7.41 -2.77
N SER A 21 7.68 7.68 -3.73
CA SER A 21 7.27 8.46 -4.89
C SER A 21 6.19 7.74 -5.68
N VAL A 22 6.34 6.45 -5.86
CA VAL A 22 5.36 5.67 -6.58
C VAL A 22 4.03 5.68 -5.81
N LEU A 23 4.10 5.49 -4.50
CA LEU A 23 2.90 5.49 -3.69
C LEU A 23 2.17 6.82 -3.77
N LEU A 24 2.91 7.91 -3.66
CA LEU A 24 2.28 9.24 -3.67
C LEU A 24 1.70 9.58 -5.03
N ALA A 25 2.34 9.11 -6.10
CA ALA A 25 1.78 9.31 -7.43
C ALA A 25 0.44 8.59 -7.56
N ASN A 26 0.36 7.39 -7.00
CA ASN A 26 -0.87 6.64 -7.02
C ASN A 26 -1.96 7.36 -6.21
N VAL A 27 -1.59 7.88 -5.05
CA VAL A 27 -2.53 8.63 -4.23
C VAL A 27 -3.05 9.84 -4.99
N ARG A 28 -2.16 10.56 -5.67
CA ARG A 28 -2.56 11.74 -6.41
C ARG A 28 -3.56 11.37 -7.51
N SER A 29 -3.29 10.28 -8.23
CA SER A 29 -4.20 9.82 -9.25
C SER A 29 -5.59 9.55 -8.68
N LEU A 30 -5.64 8.87 -7.54
CA LEU A 30 -6.92 8.51 -6.95
C LEU A 30 -7.63 9.73 -6.39
N SER A 31 -6.90 10.74 -5.98
CA SER A 31 -7.52 11.93 -5.41
C SER A 31 -8.23 12.75 -6.49
N GLU A 32 -7.99 12.44 -7.76
CA GLU A 32 -8.60 13.17 -8.85
C GLU A 32 -9.85 12.50 -9.39
N LEU A 33 -10.25 11.37 -8.83
CA LEU A 33 -11.45 10.69 -9.28
C LEU A 33 -12.69 11.45 -8.85
N ASN A 34 -13.71 11.39 -9.67
CA ASN A 34 -14.96 12.08 -9.42
C ASN A 34 -16.10 11.09 -9.26
N ALA A 35 -17.23 11.57 -8.77
CA ALA A 35 -18.41 10.74 -8.66
C ALA A 35 -18.71 10.14 -10.03
N GLY A 36 -19.00 8.86 -10.06
CA GLY A 36 -19.30 8.18 -11.31
C GLY A 36 -18.09 7.67 -12.05
N TRP A 37 -16.90 7.75 -11.45
CA TRP A 37 -15.67 7.35 -12.12
C TRP A 37 -15.69 5.89 -12.57
N ASP A 38 -16.46 5.06 -11.86
CA ASP A 38 -16.53 3.62 -12.15
C ASP A 38 -17.96 3.24 -12.51
N GLY A 39 -18.70 4.16 -13.09
CA GLY A 39 -20.06 3.90 -13.48
C GLY A 39 -21.05 4.60 -12.56
N PRO A 40 -22.33 4.54 -12.92
CA PRO A 40 -23.35 5.24 -12.14
C PRO A 40 -23.37 4.77 -10.70
N GLY A 41 -23.43 5.72 -9.79
CA GLY A 41 -23.49 5.41 -8.37
C GLY A 41 -22.16 5.21 -7.71
N SER A 42 -21.07 5.17 -8.47
CA SER A 42 -19.75 5.02 -7.83
C SER A 42 -19.33 6.33 -7.21
N VAL A 43 -18.52 6.22 -6.16
CA VAL A 43 -18.01 7.40 -5.46
C VAL A 43 -16.50 7.31 -5.38
N PRO A 44 -15.83 8.45 -5.31
CA PRO A 44 -14.36 8.43 -5.20
C PRO A 44 -13.96 8.08 -3.79
N VAL A 45 -12.71 7.64 -3.66
CA VAL A 45 -12.13 7.36 -2.35
C VAL A 45 -11.93 8.69 -1.64
N ARG A 46 -12.31 8.78 -0.38
CA ARG A 46 -12.13 10.01 0.38
C ARG A 46 -10.66 10.24 0.69
N GLU A 47 -10.32 11.50 0.77
CA GLU A 47 -8.96 11.87 1.07
C GLU A 47 -8.49 11.27 2.39
N THR A 48 -9.35 11.24 3.39
CA THR A 48 -8.95 10.67 4.68
C THR A 48 -8.59 9.21 4.57
N LEU A 49 -9.25 8.49 3.68
CA LEU A 49 -8.93 7.08 3.48
C LEU A 49 -7.59 6.93 2.77
N LEU A 50 -7.32 7.81 1.80
CA LEU A 50 -6.02 7.79 1.12
C LEU A 50 -4.90 8.08 2.09
N LEU A 51 -5.10 9.05 2.97
CA LEU A 51 -4.06 9.38 3.95
C LEU A 51 -3.85 8.24 4.93
N ARG A 52 -4.93 7.57 5.30
CA ARG A 52 -4.81 6.43 6.18
C ARG A 52 -4.00 5.32 5.52
N ALA A 53 -4.24 5.09 4.23
CA ALA A 53 -3.48 4.07 3.51
C ALA A 53 -1.99 4.40 3.49
N VAL A 54 -1.67 5.66 3.25
CA VAL A 54 -0.27 6.08 3.26
C VAL A 54 0.35 5.81 4.62
N PHE A 55 -0.38 6.13 5.68
CA PHE A 55 0.13 5.93 7.03
C PHE A 55 0.40 4.44 7.29
N TYR A 56 -0.52 3.57 6.90
CA TYR A 56 -0.33 2.14 7.10
C TYR A 56 0.90 1.64 6.35
N VAL A 57 1.04 2.06 5.10
CA VAL A 57 2.16 1.60 4.28
C VAL A 57 3.48 2.12 4.85
N GLU A 58 3.51 3.39 5.20
CA GLU A 58 4.75 3.95 5.74
C GLU A 58 5.13 3.30 7.07
N SER A 59 4.13 3.00 7.89
CA SER A 59 4.42 2.34 9.15
C SER A 59 4.99 0.95 8.94
N ALA A 60 4.44 0.23 7.96
CA ALA A 60 4.88 -1.15 7.73
C ALA A 60 6.24 -1.22 7.06
N LEU A 61 6.57 -0.24 6.21
CA LEU A 61 7.80 -0.29 5.44
C LEU A 61 8.89 0.64 5.99
N SER A 62 8.68 1.18 7.18
CA SER A 62 9.60 2.14 7.76
C SER A 62 11.01 1.57 7.84
N GLY A 63 11.97 2.35 7.39
CA GLY A 63 13.37 1.93 7.47
C GLY A 63 13.82 0.98 6.39
N LEU A 64 12.94 0.57 5.50
CA LEU A 64 13.31 -0.35 4.45
C LEU A 64 13.61 0.41 3.17
N ALA A 65 14.63 -0.05 2.46
CA ALA A 65 15.07 0.63 1.27
C ALA A 65 14.73 -0.12 -0.01
N ASP A 66 14.85 -1.39 0.01
CA ASP A 66 14.79 -2.18 -1.22
C ASP A 66 13.44 -2.88 -1.30
N VAL A 67 12.40 -2.09 -1.32
CA VAL A 67 11.03 -2.60 -1.35
C VAL A 67 10.26 -1.94 -2.49
N THR A 68 9.16 -2.56 -2.86
CA THR A 68 8.29 -2.02 -3.88
C THR A 68 7.07 -1.40 -3.23
N ALA A 69 6.53 -0.39 -3.87
CA ALA A 69 5.30 0.22 -3.41
C ALA A 69 4.14 -0.72 -3.66
N PRO A 70 3.13 -0.68 -2.81
CA PRO A 70 1.92 -1.42 -3.12
C PRO A 70 1.13 -0.69 -4.19
N ARG A 71 0.14 -1.36 -4.70
CA ARG A 71 -0.81 -0.75 -5.59
C ARG A 71 -2.06 -0.41 -4.78
N LEU A 72 -2.56 0.80 -4.96
CA LEU A 72 -3.81 1.21 -4.31
C LEU A 72 -4.92 1.07 -5.33
N VAL A 73 -5.94 0.30 -4.99
CA VAL A 73 -7.02 -0.01 -5.90
C VAL A 73 -8.33 0.49 -5.30
N PRO A 74 -8.98 1.44 -5.94
CA PRO A 74 -10.22 1.99 -5.39
C PRO A 74 -11.40 1.09 -5.71
N GLY A 75 -12.34 1.02 -4.80
CA GLY A 75 -13.61 0.36 -5.04
C GLY A 75 -14.66 1.40 -5.40
N GLY A 76 -15.65 0.99 -6.15
CA GLY A 76 -16.70 1.91 -6.58
C GLY A 76 -17.55 2.43 -5.44
N ASP A 77 -17.48 1.77 -4.29
CA ASP A 77 -18.22 2.17 -3.11
C ASP A 77 -17.41 3.10 -2.21
N GLY A 78 -16.25 3.55 -2.65
CA GLY A 78 -15.42 4.43 -1.84
C GLY A 78 -14.39 3.72 -1.00
N SER A 79 -14.36 2.39 -1.05
CA SER A 79 -13.35 1.63 -0.32
C SER A 79 -12.03 1.68 -1.04
N LEU A 80 -11.00 1.17 -0.39
CA LEU A 80 -9.65 1.20 -0.94
C LEU A 80 -8.95 -0.09 -0.55
N GLN A 81 -8.21 -0.66 -1.50
CA GLN A 81 -7.44 -1.85 -1.24
C GLN A 81 -5.97 -1.54 -1.46
N ILE A 82 -5.13 -1.99 -0.56
CA ILE A 82 -3.68 -1.91 -0.69
C ILE A 82 -3.22 -3.31 -1.04
N GLU A 83 -2.55 -3.48 -2.19
CA GLU A 83 -2.17 -4.83 -2.57
C GLU A 83 -0.74 -4.90 -3.04
N TRP A 84 -0.12 -6.02 -2.76
CA TRP A 84 1.18 -6.40 -3.30
C TRP A 84 1.06 -7.77 -3.93
N HIS A 85 1.75 -7.93 -5.05
CA HIS A 85 1.91 -9.23 -5.69
C HIS A 85 3.36 -9.35 -6.07
N SER A 86 4.05 -10.30 -5.48
CA SER A 86 5.47 -10.48 -5.75
C SER A 86 5.78 -11.95 -5.83
N VAL A 87 7.02 -12.28 -6.13
CA VAL A 87 7.41 -13.69 -6.14
C VAL A 87 7.33 -14.28 -4.75
N ARG A 88 7.45 -13.45 -3.71
CA ARG A 88 7.41 -13.92 -2.34
C ARG A 88 5.99 -14.19 -1.88
N GLY A 89 5.02 -13.40 -2.32
CA GLY A 89 3.66 -13.60 -1.86
C GLY A 89 2.69 -12.55 -2.33
N GLU A 90 1.51 -12.57 -1.75
CA GLU A 90 0.44 -11.63 -2.09
C GLU A 90 -0.19 -11.11 -0.83
N ILE A 91 -0.60 -9.86 -0.88
CA ILE A 91 -1.37 -9.24 0.21
C ILE A 91 -2.48 -8.42 -0.41
N GLU A 92 -3.67 -8.55 0.13
CA GLU A 92 -4.79 -7.68 -0.20
C GLU A 92 -5.33 -7.16 1.12
N PHE A 93 -5.16 -5.87 1.35
CA PHE A 93 -5.56 -5.23 2.59
C PHE A 93 -6.64 -4.23 2.26
N ASP A 94 -7.84 -4.47 2.76
CA ASP A 94 -8.99 -3.64 2.43
C ASP A 94 -9.28 -2.65 3.53
N ILE A 95 -9.53 -1.42 3.14
CA ILE A 95 -9.91 -0.36 4.07
C ILE A 95 -11.28 0.13 3.66
N ASP A 96 -12.21 0.04 4.60
CA ASP A 96 -13.58 0.43 4.36
C ASP A 96 -13.87 1.59 5.30
N ASP A 97 -14.44 2.66 4.74
CA ASP A 97 -14.69 3.86 5.51
C ASP A 97 -16.09 3.83 6.09
N GLN A 98 -16.76 2.69 6.08
CA GLN A 98 -18.11 2.59 6.57
C GLN A 98 -18.20 2.23 8.04
N GLY A 99 -17.08 2.13 8.70
CA GLY A 99 -17.09 1.79 10.12
C GLY A 99 -17.66 2.91 10.94
N GLN A 100 -18.01 2.55 12.16
CA GLN A 100 -18.63 3.50 13.07
C GLN A 100 -17.62 4.42 13.71
N ASP A 101 -16.38 4.03 13.75
CA ASP A 101 -15.38 4.81 14.44
C ASP A 101 -14.44 5.43 13.43
N ASP A 102 -13.48 6.19 13.92
CA ASP A 102 -12.57 6.93 13.07
C ASP A 102 -11.67 6.02 12.29
N GLN A 103 -11.53 4.79 12.69
CA GLN A 103 -10.60 3.90 12.05
C GLN A 103 -11.23 3.11 10.91
N GLY A 104 -12.55 3.13 10.81
CA GLY A 104 -13.22 2.36 9.78
C GLY A 104 -12.99 0.89 10.02
N GLN A 105 -13.14 0.11 8.97
CA GLN A 105 -12.96 -1.32 9.04
C GLN A 105 -11.83 -1.73 8.13
N VAL A 106 -11.03 -2.66 8.58
CA VAL A 106 -9.92 -3.18 7.78
C VAL A 106 -9.99 -4.69 7.80
N SER A 107 -9.55 -5.30 6.71
CA SER A 107 -9.42 -6.74 6.63
C SER A 107 -8.25 -7.06 5.73
N ILE A 108 -7.72 -8.27 5.86
CA ILE A 108 -6.55 -8.66 5.10
C ILE A 108 -6.70 -10.11 4.65
N TRP A 109 -6.18 -10.37 3.48
CA TRP A 109 -5.94 -11.73 3.02
C TRP A 109 -4.55 -11.74 2.39
N GLY A 110 -3.84 -12.83 2.57
CA GLY A 110 -2.55 -12.97 1.92
C GLY A 110 -2.10 -14.39 1.86
N ARG A 111 -0.99 -14.58 1.15
CA ARG A 111 -0.40 -15.89 0.97
C ARG A 111 1.10 -15.76 0.85
N ASP A 112 1.83 -16.61 1.55
CA ASP A 112 3.27 -16.70 1.44
C ASP A 112 3.59 -17.78 0.42
N HIS A 113 4.24 -17.42 -0.68
CA HIS A 113 4.51 -18.39 -1.74
C HIS A 113 5.59 -19.38 -1.37
N LEU A 114 6.43 -19.06 -0.39
CA LEU A 114 7.46 -20.01 0.02
C LEU A 114 6.86 -21.17 0.78
N SER A 115 5.98 -20.90 1.71
CA SER A 115 5.42 -21.93 2.56
C SER A 115 4.05 -22.40 2.09
N GLY A 116 3.39 -21.59 1.26
CA GLY A 116 2.02 -21.88 0.88
C GLY A 116 1.02 -21.44 1.94
N GLU A 117 1.48 -20.86 3.02
CA GLU A 117 0.61 -20.48 4.11
C GLU A 117 -0.27 -19.32 3.69
N GLU A 118 -1.55 -19.41 4.01
CA GLU A 118 -2.49 -18.32 3.81
C GLU A 118 -2.84 -17.72 5.14
N PHE A 119 -3.15 -16.45 5.14
CA PHE A 119 -3.55 -15.78 6.38
C PHE A 119 -4.67 -14.79 6.07
N ASP A 120 -5.51 -14.54 7.07
CA ASP A 120 -6.52 -13.51 6.92
C ASP A 120 -6.90 -13.01 8.30
N GLY A 121 -7.59 -11.89 8.34
CA GLY A 121 -7.98 -11.30 9.60
C GLY A 121 -8.74 -10.02 9.39
N GLU A 122 -9.32 -9.54 10.47
CA GLU A 122 -10.07 -8.29 10.46
C GLU A 122 -9.66 -7.47 11.66
N GLY A 123 -9.85 -6.16 11.57
CA GLY A 123 -9.59 -5.27 12.67
C GLY A 123 -8.14 -5.27 13.10
N GLU A 124 -7.91 -5.36 14.37
CA GLU A 124 -6.54 -5.32 14.87
C GLU A 124 -5.71 -6.49 14.39
N ALA A 125 -6.35 -7.63 14.21
CA ALA A 125 -5.63 -8.78 13.68
C ALA A 125 -5.14 -8.49 12.26
N ALA A 126 -5.97 -7.81 11.46
CA ALA A 126 -5.55 -7.45 10.12
C ALA A 126 -4.37 -6.49 10.14
N LEU A 127 -4.39 -5.53 11.06
CA LEU A 127 -3.28 -4.59 11.16
C LEU A 127 -1.99 -5.29 11.57
N ALA A 128 -2.09 -6.23 12.49
CA ALA A 128 -0.91 -6.96 12.93
C ALA A 128 -0.34 -7.79 11.79
N LEU A 129 -1.20 -8.46 11.03
CA LEU A 129 -0.75 -9.25 9.91
C LEU A 129 -0.15 -8.37 8.80
N PHE A 130 -0.74 -7.20 8.59
CA PHE A 130 -0.21 -6.28 7.61
C PHE A 130 1.21 -5.86 7.98
N ARG A 131 1.44 -5.49 9.23
CA ARG A 131 2.77 -5.11 9.68
C ARG A 131 3.75 -6.26 9.60
N GLN A 132 3.28 -7.47 9.84
CA GLN A 132 4.14 -8.63 9.81
C GLN A 132 4.53 -9.00 8.38
N TRP A 133 3.57 -8.99 7.46
CA TRP A 133 3.78 -9.55 6.14
C TRP A 133 4.14 -8.54 5.06
N ALA A 134 3.72 -7.28 5.19
CA ALA A 134 4.03 -6.30 4.16
C ALA A 134 5.55 -6.17 3.94
N PRO A 135 6.36 -6.07 4.99
CA PRO A 135 7.80 -5.96 4.76
C PRO A 135 8.38 -7.18 4.05
N VAL A 136 7.77 -8.34 4.25
CA VAL A 136 8.25 -9.57 3.64
C VAL A 136 7.88 -9.62 2.17
N VAL A 137 6.62 -9.32 1.86
CA VAL A 137 6.14 -9.44 0.48
C VAL A 137 6.64 -8.29 -0.37
N ALA A 138 6.83 -7.12 0.23
CA ALA A 138 7.24 -5.94 -0.52
C ALA A 138 8.71 -5.94 -0.91
N VAL A 139 9.53 -6.80 -0.31
CA VAL A 139 10.96 -6.81 -0.62
C VAL A 139 11.15 -7.05 -2.11
N ARG A 140 11.98 -6.23 -2.74
CA ARG A 140 12.26 -6.36 -4.16
C ARG A 140 13.17 -7.55 -4.37
N HIS A 141 12.75 -8.47 -5.23
CA HIS A 141 13.55 -9.66 -5.50
C HIS A 141 14.31 -9.42 -6.79
N ARG A 142 15.62 -9.42 -6.68
CA ARG A 142 16.40 -9.20 -7.85
C ARG A 142 16.61 -10.50 -8.48
N ASP A 143 16.22 -10.95 -8.95
CA ASP A 143 16.48 -11.99 -9.55
C ASP A 143 17.23 -12.29 -10.28
N ALA A 144 17.12 -11.52 -10.67
CA ALA A 144 17.69 -11.84 -11.50
C ALA A 144 18.71 -12.47 -11.05
N GLY A 145 18.97 -11.94 -10.63
CA GLY A 145 19.92 -12.45 -10.44
C GLY A 145 19.82 -13.66 -9.92
N LEU A 146 19.40 -13.77 -9.71
CA LEU A 146 19.28 -14.72 -9.32
C LEU A 146 19.38 -15.77 -9.86
N SER A 147 19.31 -15.73 -10.20
CA SER A 147 19.35 -16.56 -10.71
C SER A 147 20.12 -17.15 -11.20
N LYS A 148 20.37 -16.98 -11.21
CA LYS A 148 20.89 -17.41 -11.68
C LYS A 148 21.40 -17.91 -11.74
#